data_1d21307208cdfa30d5a73f8de55eef87
#
_entry.id   1d21307208cdfa30d5a73f8de55eef87
#
_cell.length_a   1.000
_cell.length_b   1.000
_cell.length_c   1.000
_cell.angle_alpha   90.00
_cell.angle_beta   90.00
_cell.angle_gamma   90.00
#
_symmetry.space_group_name_H-M   'P 1'
#
loop_
_entity.id
_entity.type
_entity.pdbx_description
1 polymer ?
#
loop_
_entity_poly.entity_id
_entity_poly.type
_entity_poly.pdbx_seq_one_letter_code
_entity_poly.pdbx_strand_id
1 'polypeptide(L)'
;VHTPVSTVRSEERRALLPIGGTFLVFGMFWGSWAVATADIRSSYGLSDAQLGTLLAVAVTVSGIVGAIVGNRAERWGAVPTLVRSLLVWAVLLALTGAARTRTEFIAVFIATMAAGGCVDMTMNAASAARLGNRPGGLVRFHGIFNVGALVGAVALGSLVQVQVSWRWVWPMVAVVALPIAAWVHVRGSDPRRSDASAAEAGHLDADDDSHVPFLRSLALLRADGLIVLLIVFAAAEIVEGGVDTWGVLFLRTHLAATALVGASAYGLGQGIAILTRGLGGPSLGRIGPRLGVIAGAGGACAGLALEALASTPLLAGFGLALAAGGSSIFWPLLMAHVSTVASRPTATVSAFTAAGYLGWVAGAPIIGLLADTWGLGVGLGVTAALAGLVAALMAVKRHL
;
A
#
# COMPACT_ATOMS: atom_id res chain seq x y z
N VAL A 1 26.31 6.95 -34.61
CA VAL A 1 26.94 7.49 -33.39
C VAL A 1 26.54 6.58 -32.25
N HIS A 2 27.44 5.69 -31.79
CA HIS A 2 27.19 4.80 -30.67
C HIS A 2 27.26 5.60 -29.36
N THR A 3 26.12 5.86 -28.75
CA THR A 3 26.07 6.37 -27.38
C THR A 3 26.58 5.27 -26.41
N PRO A 4 27.58 5.52 -25.55
CA PRO A 4 28.08 4.48 -24.65
C PRO A 4 27.00 3.98 -23.69
N VAL A 5 26.90 2.68 -23.50
CA VAL A 5 25.90 1.99 -22.63
C VAL A 5 25.89 2.55 -21.20
N SER A 6 27.01 3.11 -20.71
CA SER A 6 27.13 3.74 -19.38
C SER A 6 26.36 5.07 -19.27
N THR A 7 26.25 5.84 -20.34
CA THR A 7 25.51 7.12 -20.34
C THR A 7 23.99 6.89 -20.34
N VAL A 8 23.50 5.91 -21.10
CA VAL A 8 22.08 5.53 -21.11
C VAL A 8 21.61 5.05 -19.73
N ARG A 9 22.41 4.23 -19.04
CA ARG A 9 22.09 3.77 -17.67
C ARG A 9 22.08 4.92 -16.65
N SER A 10 22.92 5.92 -16.82
CA SER A 10 22.97 7.08 -15.91
C SER A 10 21.77 8.01 -16.11
N GLU A 11 21.34 8.21 -17.36
CA GLU A 11 20.16 9.03 -17.68
C GLU A 11 18.86 8.37 -17.25
N GLU A 12 18.74 7.05 -17.43
CA GLU A 12 17.59 6.30 -16.93
C GLU A 12 17.47 6.38 -15.41
N ARG A 13 18.58 6.22 -14.68
CA ARG A 13 18.60 6.39 -13.22
C ARG A 13 18.17 7.78 -12.79
N ARG A 14 18.65 8.82 -13.47
CA ARG A 14 18.29 10.22 -13.18
C ARG A 14 16.81 10.50 -13.39
N ALA A 15 16.17 9.84 -14.36
CA ALA A 15 14.75 9.98 -14.64
C ALA A 15 13.85 9.18 -13.67
N LEU A 16 14.36 8.09 -13.09
CA LEU A 16 13.63 7.25 -12.13
C LEU A 16 13.64 7.82 -10.70
N LEU A 17 14.66 8.59 -10.32
CA LEU A 17 14.78 9.17 -8.98
C LEU A 17 13.60 10.07 -8.59
N PRO A 18 13.09 11.01 -9.45
CA PRO A 18 11.93 11.81 -9.13
C PRO A 18 10.67 10.96 -8.88
N ILE A 19 10.48 9.91 -9.68
CA ILE A 19 9.37 8.97 -9.50
C ILE A 19 9.51 8.24 -8.16
N GLY A 20 10.73 7.82 -7.79
CA GLY A 20 11.02 7.27 -6.46
C GLY A 20 10.64 8.23 -5.33
N GLY A 21 10.86 9.54 -5.53
CA GLY A 21 10.41 10.58 -4.59
C GLY A 21 8.89 10.59 -4.39
N THR A 22 8.10 10.25 -5.40
CA THR A 22 6.64 10.15 -5.23
C THR A 22 6.23 8.97 -4.35
N PHE A 23 6.88 7.82 -4.51
CA PHE A 23 6.68 6.67 -3.61
C PHE A 23 7.07 6.99 -2.18
N LEU A 24 8.17 7.74 -1.99
CA LEU A 24 8.60 8.16 -0.65
C LEU A 24 7.54 9.02 0.03
N VAL A 25 7.07 10.10 -0.63
CA VAL A 25 6.12 11.02 -0.01
C VAL A 25 4.74 10.38 0.18
N PHE A 26 4.33 9.50 -0.72
CA PHE A 26 3.11 8.75 -0.57
C PHE A 26 3.20 7.76 0.61
N GLY A 27 4.35 7.11 0.78
CA GLY A 27 4.66 6.31 1.97
C GLY A 27 4.62 7.14 3.26
N MET A 28 5.19 8.36 3.27
CA MET A 28 5.14 9.25 4.45
C MET A 28 3.71 9.54 4.89
N PHE A 29 2.78 9.73 3.96
CA PHE A 29 1.36 9.87 4.29
C PHE A 29 0.81 8.62 4.99
N TRP A 30 1.00 7.43 4.43
CA TRP A 30 0.46 6.19 4.99
C TRP A 30 1.07 5.84 6.35
N GLY A 31 2.38 6.03 6.52
CA GLY A 31 3.02 5.83 7.82
C GLY A 31 2.54 6.82 8.88
N SER A 32 2.34 8.09 8.49
CA SER A 32 1.76 9.07 9.40
C SER A 32 0.28 8.79 9.70
N TRP A 33 -0.49 8.27 8.73
CA TRP A 33 -1.86 7.81 8.96
C TRP A 33 -1.91 6.74 10.05
N ALA A 34 -1.09 5.70 9.96
CA ALA A 34 -1.08 4.61 10.93
C ALA A 34 -0.89 5.11 12.38
N VAL A 35 -0.07 6.14 12.58
CA VAL A 35 0.16 6.74 13.92
C VAL A 35 -0.93 7.76 14.30
N ALA A 36 -1.48 8.50 13.32
CA ALA A 36 -2.47 9.56 13.56
C ALA A 36 -3.86 9.00 13.91
N THR A 37 -4.16 7.75 13.63
CA THR A 37 -5.50 7.16 13.81
C THR A 37 -6.08 7.38 15.21
N ALA A 38 -5.27 7.25 16.26
CA ALA A 38 -5.69 7.48 17.64
C ALA A 38 -6.07 8.96 17.91
N ASP A 39 -5.27 9.88 17.38
CA ASP A 39 -5.51 11.33 17.53
C ASP A 39 -6.72 11.78 16.71
N ILE A 40 -6.89 11.25 15.50
CA ILE A 40 -8.04 11.50 14.63
C ILE A 40 -9.31 11.00 15.32
N ARG A 41 -9.29 9.74 15.78
CA ARG A 41 -10.41 9.13 16.50
C ARG A 41 -10.86 9.99 17.68
N SER A 42 -9.92 10.43 18.53
CA SER A 42 -10.21 11.26 19.69
C SER A 42 -10.64 12.69 19.31
N SER A 43 -9.98 13.31 18.32
CA SER A 43 -10.25 14.69 17.90
C SER A 43 -11.66 14.88 17.32
N TYR A 44 -12.20 13.85 16.68
CA TYR A 44 -13.50 13.92 16.00
C TYR A 44 -14.58 13.03 16.64
N GLY A 45 -14.28 12.38 17.75
CA GLY A 45 -15.22 11.51 18.47
C GLY A 45 -15.71 10.35 17.61
N LEU A 46 -14.81 9.73 16.81
CA LEU A 46 -15.15 8.60 15.97
C LEU A 46 -15.11 7.30 16.78
N SER A 47 -16.10 6.41 16.58
CA SER A 47 -15.99 5.03 17.01
C SER A 47 -15.05 4.24 16.09
N ASP A 48 -14.64 3.04 16.50
CA ASP A 48 -13.77 2.19 15.69
C ASP A 48 -14.47 1.75 14.39
N ALA A 49 -15.77 1.41 14.45
CA ALA A 49 -16.58 1.13 13.26
C ALA A 49 -16.69 2.34 12.32
N GLN A 50 -16.83 3.55 12.86
CA GLN A 50 -16.88 4.77 12.05
C GLN A 50 -15.55 5.08 11.39
N LEU A 51 -14.44 4.88 12.09
CA LEU A 51 -13.08 5.04 11.52
C LEU A 51 -12.85 4.02 10.41
N GLY A 52 -13.17 2.74 10.63
CA GLY A 52 -13.06 1.69 9.64
C GLY A 52 -13.93 1.95 8.41
N THR A 53 -15.18 2.39 8.62
CA THR A 53 -16.11 2.74 7.53
C THR A 53 -15.61 3.95 6.73
N LEU A 54 -15.12 4.99 7.41
CA LEU A 54 -14.52 6.14 6.75
C LEU A 54 -13.36 5.72 5.84
N LEU A 55 -12.47 4.87 6.35
CA LEU A 55 -11.33 4.38 5.59
C LEU A 55 -11.78 3.55 4.39
N ALA A 56 -12.74 2.65 4.57
CA ALA A 56 -13.30 1.84 3.48
C ALA A 56 -13.91 2.69 2.38
N VAL A 57 -14.73 3.69 2.73
CA VAL A 57 -15.31 4.63 1.76
C VAL A 57 -14.22 5.42 1.05
N ALA A 58 -13.26 5.96 1.81
CA ALA A 58 -12.19 6.78 1.26
C ALA A 58 -11.28 5.98 0.29
N VAL A 59 -10.93 4.73 0.62
CA VAL A 59 -10.12 3.86 -0.26
C VAL A 59 -10.93 3.39 -1.46
N THR A 60 -12.22 3.11 -1.31
CA THR A 60 -13.09 2.78 -2.46
C THR A 60 -13.14 3.94 -3.45
N VAL A 61 -13.38 5.16 -2.97
CA VAL A 61 -13.37 6.37 -3.80
C VAL A 61 -11.99 6.59 -4.44
N SER A 62 -10.91 6.38 -3.67
CA SER A 62 -9.53 6.42 -4.15
C SER A 62 -9.30 5.47 -5.32
N GLY A 63 -9.72 4.22 -5.20
CA GLY A 63 -9.59 3.21 -6.26
C GLY A 63 -10.38 3.57 -7.51
N ILE A 64 -11.64 4.00 -7.36
CA ILE A 64 -12.51 4.38 -8.49
C ILE A 64 -11.94 5.59 -9.23
N VAL A 65 -11.62 6.67 -8.52
CA VAL A 65 -11.11 7.92 -9.13
C VAL A 65 -9.72 7.69 -9.70
N GLY A 66 -8.87 6.93 -8.99
CA GLY A 66 -7.55 6.54 -9.45
C GLY A 66 -7.60 5.77 -10.77
N ALA A 67 -8.49 4.77 -10.87
CA ALA A 67 -8.67 4.00 -12.11
C ALA A 67 -9.15 4.88 -13.28
N ILE A 68 -10.11 5.78 -13.04
CA ILE A 68 -10.61 6.72 -14.06
C ILE A 68 -9.48 7.62 -14.57
N VAL A 69 -8.66 8.16 -13.68
CA VAL A 69 -7.55 9.05 -14.02
C VAL A 69 -6.40 8.26 -14.64
N GLY A 70 -6.11 7.06 -14.12
CA GLY A 70 -5.10 6.15 -14.66
C GLY A 70 -5.35 5.84 -16.14
N ASN A 71 -6.57 5.47 -16.50
CA ASN A 71 -6.96 5.22 -17.90
C ASN A 71 -6.82 6.48 -18.79
N ARG A 72 -7.04 7.67 -18.23
CA ARG A 72 -6.83 8.91 -18.96
C ARG A 72 -5.36 9.31 -19.07
N ALA A 73 -4.53 8.85 -18.15
CA ALA A 73 -3.10 9.11 -18.16
C ALA A 73 -2.40 8.53 -19.40
N GLU A 74 -2.93 7.49 -20.03
CA GLU A 74 -2.46 6.97 -21.31
C GLU A 74 -2.55 8.04 -22.42
N ARG A 75 -3.61 8.84 -22.42
CA ARG A 75 -3.83 9.92 -23.40
C ARG A 75 -3.15 11.23 -23.01
N TRP A 76 -3.11 11.55 -21.72
CA TRP A 76 -2.58 12.83 -21.20
C TRP A 76 -1.09 12.77 -20.88
N GLY A 77 -0.50 11.57 -20.93
CA GLY A 77 0.85 11.26 -20.47
C GLY A 77 0.88 10.98 -18.96
N ALA A 78 1.55 9.89 -18.57
CA ALA A 78 1.62 9.46 -17.18
C ALA A 78 2.31 10.51 -16.29
N VAL A 79 3.41 11.11 -16.76
CA VAL A 79 4.18 12.08 -15.97
C VAL A 79 3.43 13.41 -15.78
N PRO A 80 2.85 14.07 -16.80
CA PRO A 80 2.04 15.28 -16.60
C PRO A 80 0.84 15.04 -15.68
N THR A 81 0.21 13.87 -15.78
CA THR A 81 -0.92 13.50 -14.92
C THR A 81 -0.46 13.29 -13.48
N LEU A 82 0.68 12.61 -13.25
CA LEU A 82 1.28 12.47 -11.93
C LEU A 82 1.58 13.81 -11.26
N VAL A 83 2.16 14.75 -11.99
CA VAL A 83 2.45 16.10 -11.46
C VAL A 83 1.17 16.80 -11.02
N ARG A 84 0.11 16.78 -11.85
CA ARG A 84 -1.18 17.39 -11.49
C ARG A 84 -1.79 16.71 -10.27
N SER A 85 -1.76 15.38 -10.22
CA SER A 85 -2.26 14.60 -9.09
C SER A 85 -1.53 14.93 -7.80
N LEU A 86 -0.19 15.06 -7.82
CA LEU A 86 0.61 15.44 -6.66
C LEU A 86 0.27 16.84 -6.16
N LEU A 87 0.08 17.81 -7.06
CA LEU A 87 -0.28 19.17 -6.68
C LEU A 87 -1.66 19.24 -6.03
N VAL A 88 -2.66 18.60 -6.64
CA VAL A 88 -4.02 18.52 -6.07
C VAL A 88 -3.99 17.81 -4.71
N TRP A 89 -3.27 16.69 -4.62
CA TRP A 89 -3.13 15.93 -3.39
C TRP A 89 -2.44 16.72 -2.28
N ALA A 90 -1.39 17.48 -2.59
CA ALA A 90 -0.70 18.34 -1.63
C ALA A 90 -1.62 19.42 -1.05
N VAL A 91 -2.45 20.06 -1.88
CA VAL A 91 -3.44 21.02 -1.42
C VAL A 91 -4.45 20.36 -0.47
N LEU A 92 -4.99 19.19 -0.85
CA LEU A 92 -5.97 18.47 -0.06
C LEU A 92 -5.38 17.93 1.24
N LEU A 93 -4.11 17.49 1.28
CA LEU A 93 -3.40 17.14 2.50
C LEU A 93 -3.34 18.32 3.49
N ALA A 94 -2.97 19.51 2.99
CA ALA A 94 -2.93 20.70 3.81
C ALA A 94 -4.32 21.06 4.38
N LEU A 95 -5.37 20.98 3.54
CA LEU A 95 -6.74 21.20 3.95
C LEU A 95 -7.23 20.16 4.98
N THR A 96 -6.81 18.89 4.84
CA THR A 96 -7.17 17.84 5.80
C THR A 96 -6.59 18.13 7.19
N GLY A 97 -5.35 18.62 7.26
CA GLY A 97 -4.75 19.09 8.52
C GLY A 97 -5.47 20.33 9.11
N ALA A 98 -6.03 21.18 8.26
CA ALA A 98 -6.73 22.40 8.65
C ALA A 98 -8.19 22.17 9.10
N ALA A 99 -8.80 21.00 8.80
CA ALA A 99 -10.19 20.68 9.13
C ALA A 99 -10.45 20.80 10.64
N ARG A 100 -11.53 21.48 11.02
CA ARG A 100 -11.87 21.76 12.42
C ARG A 100 -13.02 20.92 12.92
N THR A 101 -13.97 20.62 12.05
CA THR A 101 -15.15 19.82 12.37
C THR A 101 -15.03 18.41 11.80
N ARG A 102 -15.79 17.49 12.38
CA ARG A 102 -15.88 16.10 11.91
C ARG A 102 -16.33 16.02 10.46
N THR A 103 -17.32 16.81 10.06
CA THR A 103 -17.85 16.81 8.69
C THR A 103 -16.83 17.32 7.69
N GLU A 104 -16.13 18.43 8.01
CA GLU A 104 -15.04 18.96 7.20
C GLU A 104 -13.94 17.89 7.01
N PHE A 105 -13.52 17.26 8.13
CA PHE A 105 -12.49 16.24 8.09
C PHE A 105 -12.90 15.06 7.16
N ILE A 106 -14.10 14.52 7.35
CA ILE A 106 -14.58 13.40 6.53
C ILE A 106 -14.60 13.77 5.05
N ALA A 107 -15.17 14.93 4.71
CA ALA A 107 -15.30 15.37 3.32
C ALA A 107 -13.91 15.59 2.66
N VAL A 108 -13.03 16.33 3.34
CA VAL A 108 -11.70 16.64 2.80
C VAL A 108 -10.82 15.39 2.79
N PHE A 109 -10.93 14.51 3.79
CA PHE A 109 -10.17 13.26 3.82
C PHE A 109 -10.55 12.33 2.66
N ILE A 110 -11.85 12.17 2.37
CA ILE A 110 -12.29 11.39 1.20
C ILE A 110 -11.74 12.01 -0.10
N ALA A 111 -11.78 13.34 -0.25
CA ALA A 111 -11.20 14.02 -1.41
C ALA A 111 -9.66 13.83 -1.48
N THR A 112 -8.97 13.87 -0.33
CA THR A 112 -7.53 13.62 -0.24
C THR A 112 -7.20 12.19 -0.69
N MET A 113 -7.98 11.21 -0.25
CA MET A 113 -7.81 9.81 -0.66
C MET A 113 -8.12 9.61 -2.14
N ALA A 114 -9.13 10.28 -2.70
CA ALA A 114 -9.40 10.27 -4.14
C ALA A 114 -8.20 10.79 -4.95
N ALA A 115 -7.63 11.92 -4.56
CA ALA A 115 -6.43 12.46 -5.19
C ALA A 115 -5.20 11.55 -4.95
N GLY A 116 -5.09 10.93 -3.77
CA GLY A 116 -4.08 9.92 -3.44
C GLY A 116 -4.14 8.72 -4.38
N GLY A 117 -5.35 8.23 -4.71
CA GLY A 117 -5.53 7.17 -5.71
C GLY A 117 -5.06 7.57 -7.11
N CYS A 118 -5.25 8.83 -7.48
CA CYS A 118 -4.68 9.35 -8.74
C CYS A 118 -3.14 9.36 -8.70
N VAL A 119 -2.53 9.76 -7.57
CA VAL A 119 -1.07 9.70 -7.39
C VAL A 119 -0.59 8.26 -7.49
N ASP A 120 -1.23 7.33 -6.78
CA ASP A 120 -0.86 5.91 -6.77
C ASP A 120 -0.89 5.31 -8.17
N MET A 121 -2.01 5.43 -8.88
CA MET A 121 -2.15 4.89 -10.23
C MET A 121 -1.14 5.52 -11.22
N THR A 122 -0.94 6.83 -11.16
CA THR A 122 -0.05 7.50 -12.11
C THR A 122 1.44 7.32 -11.80
N MET A 123 1.84 7.21 -10.52
CA MET A 123 3.24 6.90 -10.18
C MET A 123 3.60 5.47 -10.58
N ASN A 124 2.68 4.50 -10.39
CA ASN A 124 2.88 3.12 -10.84
C ASN A 124 2.96 3.05 -12.37
N ALA A 125 2.06 3.73 -13.10
CA ALA A 125 2.11 3.82 -14.55
C ALA A 125 3.40 4.47 -15.07
N ALA A 126 3.82 5.60 -14.47
CA ALA A 126 5.05 6.30 -14.83
C ALA A 126 6.30 5.45 -14.55
N SER A 127 6.31 4.67 -13.48
CA SER A 127 7.41 3.76 -13.16
C SER A 127 7.45 2.57 -14.11
N ALA A 128 6.31 1.94 -14.40
CA ALA A 128 6.20 0.81 -15.31
C ALA A 128 6.65 1.18 -16.74
N ALA A 129 6.20 2.32 -17.26
CA ALA A 129 6.60 2.83 -18.58
C ALA A 129 8.11 3.01 -18.73
N ARG A 130 8.84 3.26 -17.62
CA ARG A 130 10.31 3.47 -17.64
C ARG A 130 11.11 2.24 -17.30
N LEU A 131 10.56 1.35 -16.49
CA LEU A 131 11.22 0.10 -16.10
C LEU A 131 11.13 -0.95 -17.22
N GLY A 132 10.11 -0.87 -18.08
CA GLY A 132 9.82 -1.91 -19.06
C GLY A 132 9.67 -3.27 -18.37
N ASN A 133 10.02 -4.34 -19.06
CA ASN A 133 9.95 -5.72 -18.55
C ASN A 133 11.08 -6.08 -17.56
N ARG A 134 11.64 -5.12 -16.80
CA ARG A 134 12.70 -5.42 -15.82
C ARG A 134 12.10 -5.99 -14.53
N PRO A 135 12.26 -7.30 -14.28
CA PRO A 135 11.76 -7.91 -13.04
C PRO A 135 12.40 -7.23 -11.81
N GLY A 136 11.63 -6.99 -10.78
CA GLY A 136 12.11 -6.43 -9.52
C GLY A 136 12.31 -4.90 -9.50
N GLY A 137 12.12 -4.19 -10.62
CA GLY A 137 12.20 -2.73 -10.63
C GLY A 137 11.09 -2.09 -9.79
N LEU A 138 9.85 -2.52 -9.99
CA LEU A 138 8.70 -2.03 -9.24
C LEU A 138 8.78 -2.38 -7.74
N VAL A 139 9.31 -3.56 -7.41
CA VAL A 139 9.52 -3.98 -6.00
C VAL A 139 10.44 -3.02 -5.25
N ARG A 140 11.46 -2.45 -5.93
CA ARG A 140 12.34 -1.44 -5.33
C ARG A 140 11.62 -0.14 -5.03
N PHE A 141 10.66 0.29 -5.87
CA PHE A 141 9.84 1.47 -5.60
C PHE A 141 8.92 1.26 -4.41
N HIS A 142 8.33 0.07 -4.26
CA HIS A 142 7.60 -0.28 -3.03
C HIS A 142 8.51 -0.32 -1.80
N GLY A 143 9.79 -0.67 -1.95
CA GLY A 143 10.79 -0.51 -0.89
C GLY A 143 10.98 0.96 -0.49
N ILE A 144 11.03 1.89 -1.45
CA ILE A 144 11.10 3.34 -1.19
C ILE A 144 9.82 3.85 -0.51
N PHE A 145 8.65 3.34 -0.90
CA PHE A 145 7.38 3.59 -0.19
C PHE A 145 7.49 3.21 1.29
N ASN A 146 8.02 2.03 1.61
CA ASN A 146 8.18 1.59 3.00
C ASN A 146 9.18 2.47 3.79
N VAL A 147 10.24 2.96 3.13
CA VAL A 147 11.12 3.98 3.73
C VAL A 147 10.33 5.25 4.05
N GLY A 148 9.48 5.68 3.12
CA GLY A 148 8.56 6.81 3.35
C GLY A 148 7.63 6.57 4.52
N ALA A 149 7.02 5.38 4.60
CA ALA A 149 6.12 5.01 5.69
C ALA A 149 6.82 5.02 7.06
N LEU A 150 8.05 4.48 7.13
CA LEU A 150 8.89 4.58 8.32
C LEU A 150 9.14 6.05 8.71
N VAL A 151 9.57 6.88 7.75
CA VAL A 151 9.87 8.30 8.00
C VAL A 151 8.62 9.05 8.45
N GLY A 152 7.47 8.84 7.79
CA GLY A 152 6.20 9.49 8.14
C GLY A 152 5.71 9.10 9.53
N ALA A 153 5.79 7.81 9.88
CA ALA A 153 5.41 7.32 11.20
C ALA A 153 6.29 7.92 12.30
N VAL A 154 7.61 7.85 12.15
CA VAL A 154 8.56 8.36 13.15
C VAL A 154 8.46 9.89 13.27
N ALA A 155 8.30 10.61 12.16
CA ALA A 155 8.11 12.05 12.17
C ALA A 155 6.86 12.44 12.97
N LEU A 156 5.71 11.82 12.71
CA LEU A 156 4.49 12.09 13.47
C LEU A 156 4.64 11.69 14.93
N GLY A 157 5.14 10.49 15.21
CA GLY A 157 5.35 10.02 16.57
C GLY A 157 6.22 10.98 17.39
N SER A 158 7.29 11.50 16.78
CA SER A 158 8.19 12.47 17.40
C SER A 158 7.51 13.82 17.64
N LEU A 159 6.76 14.34 16.67
CA LEU A 159 6.04 15.62 16.80
C LEU A 159 4.98 15.57 17.90
N VAL A 160 4.17 14.51 17.94
CA VAL A 160 3.15 14.34 18.99
C VAL A 160 3.82 14.15 20.34
N GLN A 161 4.97 13.48 20.44
CA GLN A 161 5.72 13.32 21.68
C GLN A 161 6.17 14.66 22.28
N VAL A 162 6.50 15.65 21.44
CA VAL A 162 6.86 17.01 21.87
C VAL A 162 5.66 17.97 21.84
N GLN A 163 4.45 17.42 21.96
CA GLN A 163 3.18 18.17 22.07
C GLN A 163 2.83 19.01 20.83
N VAL A 164 3.43 18.73 19.67
CA VAL A 164 3.00 19.31 18.40
C VAL A 164 1.77 18.54 17.89
N SER A 165 0.74 19.28 17.49
CA SER A 165 -0.49 18.66 17.00
C SER A 165 -0.23 17.80 15.75
N TRP A 166 -0.82 16.61 15.70
CA TRP A 166 -0.81 15.73 14.54
C TRP A 166 -1.26 16.41 13.23
N ARG A 167 -2.07 17.45 13.35
CA ARG A 167 -2.62 18.23 12.22
C ARG A 167 -1.55 18.85 11.33
N TRP A 168 -0.35 19.10 11.87
CA TRP A 168 0.76 19.70 11.11
C TRP A 168 1.48 18.72 10.20
N VAL A 169 1.38 17.41 10.46
CA VAL A 169 2.14 16.42 9.71
C VAL A 169 1.74 16.39 8.24
N TRP A 170 0.45 16.42 7.94
CA TRP A 170 0.01 16.37 6.55
C TRP A 170 0.28 17.65 5.75
N PRO A 171 0.13 18.85 6.31
CA PRO A 171 0.73 20.05 5.69
C PRO A 171 2.24 19.94 5.45
N MET A 172 3.01 19.33 6.38
CA MET A 172 4.45 19.09 6.16
C MET A 172 4.71 18.09 5.02
N VAL A 173 3.94 17.01 4.95
CA VAL A 173 4.00 16.06 3.82
C VAL A 173 3.66 16.78 2.50
N ALA A 174 2.67 17.67 2.51
CA ALA A 174 2.32 18.49 1.35
C ALA A 174 3.48 19.39 0.90
N VAL A 175 4.17 20.04 1.86
CA VAL A 175 5.36 20.87 1.58
C VAL A 175 6.47 20.02 0.94
N VAL A 176 6.66 18.77 1.36
CA VAL A 176 7.63 17.85 0.74
C VAL A 176 7.16 17.39 -0.65
N ALA A 177 5.86 17.23 -0.85
CA ALA A 177 5.30 16.80 -2.15
C ALA A 177 5.52 17.85 -3.26
N LEU A 178 5.51 19.15 -2.93
CA LEU A 178 5.66 20.22 -3.91
C LEU A 178 7.00 20.21 -4.67
N PRO A 179 8.18 20.19 -4.00
CA PRO A 179 9.46 20.08 -4.70
C PRO A 179 9.61 18.76 -5.46
N ILE A 180 9.01 17.67 -4.97
CA ILE A 180 8.97 16.39 -5.70
C ILE A 180 8.15 16.54 -6.98
N ALA A 181 6.97 17.19 -6.93
CA ALA A 181 6.18 17.45 -8.12
C ALA A 181 6.94 18.30 -9.14
N ALA A 182 7.63 19.36 -8.68
CA ALA A 182 8.51 20.18 -9.54
C ALA A 182 9.67 19.35 -10.14
N TRP A 183 10.29 18.49 -9.33
CA TRP A 183 11.36 17.61 -9.80
C TRP A 183 10.88 16.60 -10.84
N VAL A 184 9.70 15.98 -10.62
CA VAL A 184 9.03 15.10 -11.58
C VAL A 184 8.72 15.86 -12.87
N HIS A 185 8.23 17.10 -12.77
CA HIS A 185 7.94 17.94 -13.94
C HIS A 185 9.20 18.21 -14.79
N VAL A 186 10.29 18.62 -14.15
CA VAL A 186 11.53 19.01 -14.85
C VAL A 186 12.30 17.81 -15.40
N ARG A 187 12.35 16.70 -14.66
CA ARG A 187 13.18 15.54 -15.01
C ARG A 187 12.38 14.35 -15.52
N GLY A 188 11.08 14.35 -15.24
CA GLY A 188 10.15 13.32 -15.67
C GLY A 188 9.74 13.41 -17.13
N SER A 189 9.78 14.59 -17.72
CA SER A 189 9.39 14.84 -19.10
C SER A 189 10.59 14.61 -20.04
N ASP A 190 10.67 13.42 -20.65
CA ASP A 190 11.55 13.21 -21.81
C ASP A 190 10.68 13.17 -23.08
N PRO A 191 10.71 14.23 -23.91
CA PRO A 191 9.91 14.30 -25.14
C PRO A 191 10.22 13.19 -26.13
N ARG A 192 11.45 12.67 -26.13
CA ARG A 192 11.90 11.68 -27.13
C ARG A 192 11.37 10.26 -26.89
N ARG A 193 10.83 9.98 -25.70
CA ARG A 193 10.27 8.65 -25.36
C ARG A 193 8.75 8.58 -25.42
N SER A 194 8.04 9.72 -25.39
CA SER A 194 6.58 9.70 -25.54
C SER A 194 6.20 9.22 -26.95
N ASP A 195 6.98 9.61 -27.97
CA ASP A 195 6.70 9.25 -29.35
C ASP A 195 7.13 7.83 -29.69
N ALA A 196 8.26 7.36 -29.13
CA ALA A 196 8.71 5.98 -29.31
C ALA A 196 7.85 4.96 -28.52
N SER A 197 7.44 5.30 -27.30
CA SER A 197 6.56 4.45 -26.48
C SER A 197 5.13 4.39 -27.03
N ALA A 198 4.63 5.49 -27.62
CA ALA A 198 3.34 5.50 -28.31
C ALA A 198 3.39 4.67 -29.61
N ALA A 199 4.52 4.67 -30.31
CA ALA A 199 4.73 3.86 -31.51
C ALA A 199 4.93 2.37 -31.19
N GLU A 200 5.64 2.03 -30.09
CA GLU A 200 5.79 0.64 -29.62
C GLU A 200 4.50 0.09 -28.97
N ALA A 201 3.75 0.90 -28.23
CA ALA A 201 2.45 0.52 -27.69
C ALA A 201 1.39 0.34 -28.79
N GLY A 202 1.53 1.03 -29.92
CA GLY A 202 0.68 0.83 -31.11
C GLY A 202 1.03 -0.40 -31.95
N HIS A 203 2.17 -1.08 -31.66
CA HIS A 203 2.62 -2.28 -32.38
C HIS A 203 2.68 -3.56 -31.52
N LEU A 204 2.48 -3.43 -30.21
CA LEU A 204 2.03 -4.60 -29.44
C LEU A 204 0.56 -4.72 -29.80
N ASP A 205 0.26 -5.70 -30.64
CA ASP A 205 -1.11 -6.11 -30.90
C ASP A 205 -1.85 -6.00 -29.56
N ALA A 206 -2.81 -5.10 -29.52
CA ALA A 206 -3.76 -5.05 -28.43
C ALA A 206 -4.52 -6.36 -28.51
N ASP A 207 -3.88 -7.43 -28.00
CA ASP A 207 -4.58 -8.64 -27.68
C ASP A 207 -5.77 -8.17 -26.83
N ASP A 208 -6.95 -8.51 -27.29
CA ASP A 208 -8.29 -8.19 -26.78
C ASP A 208 -8.48 -8.58 -25.29
N ASP A 209 -7.38 -8.80 -24.57
CA ASP A 209 -7.28 -9.24 -23.17
C ASP A 209 -7.45 -8.11 -22.14
N SER A 210 -7.38 -6.84 -22.54
CA SER A 210 -7.45 -5.71 -21.58
C SER A 210 -8.87 -5.41 -21.07
N HIS A 211 -9.91 -5.99 -21.68
CA HIS A 211 -11.32 -5.78 -21.33
C HIS A 211 -12.07 -7.08 -21.07
N VAL A 212 -11.43 -8.03 -20.38
CA VAL A 212 -12.17 -9.25 -19.97
C VAL A 212 -13.16 -8.86 -18.86
N PRO A 213 -14.48 -9.02 -19.06
CA PRO A 213 -15.47 -8.76 -18.01
C PRO A 213 -15.13 -9.56 -16.75
N PHE A 214 -15.33 -8.97 -15.57
CA PHE A 214 -15.01 -9.60 -14.28
C PHE A 214 -15.51 -11.04 -14.14
N LEU A 215 -16.75 -11.31 -14.59
CA LEU A 215 -17.32 -12.68 -14.57
C LEU A 215 -16.54 -13.65 -15.45
N ARG A 216 -16.01 -13.19 -16.59
CA ARG A 216 -15.17 -14.01 -17.47
C ARG A 216 -13.79 -14.25 -16.86
N SER A 217 -13.25 -13.27 -16.16
CA SER A 217 -12.01 -13.45 -15.37
C SER A 217 -12.19 -14.51 -14.28
N LEU A 218 -13.32 -14.53 -13.57
CA LEU A 218 -13.62 -15.59 -12.59
C LEU A 218 -13.74 -16.97 -13.22
N ALA A 219 -14.30 -17.09 -14.43
CA ALA A 219 -14.36 -18.35 -15.14
C ALA A 219 -12.96 -18.84 -15.55
N LEU A 220 -12.06 -17.95 -15.98
CA LEU A 220 -10.66 -18.26 -16.26
C LEU A 220 -9.92 -18.71 -15.00
N LEU A 221 -10.06 -17.98 -13.90
CA LEU A 221 -9.47 -18.34 -12.61
C LEU A 221 -9.93 -19.72 -12.11
N ARG A 222 -11.20 -20.06 -12.38
CA ARG A 222 -11.72 -21.39 -12.04
C ARG A 222 -11.10 -22.46 -12.95
N ALA A 223 -10.95 -22.19 -14.23
CA ALA A 223 -10.33 -23.10 -15.17
C ALA A 223 -8.84 -23.36 -14.84
N ASP A 224 -8.13 -22.32 -14.42
CA ASP A 224 -6.72 -22.39 -14.00
C ASP A 224 -6.55 -22.93 -12.55
N GLY A 225 -7.64 -23.21 -11.82
CA GLY A 225 -7.59 -23.68 -10.43
C GLY A 225 -7.20 -22.61 -9.40
N LEU A 226 -7.21 -21.34 -9.78
CA LEU A 226 -6.68 -20.21 -8.98
C LEU A 226 -7.69 -19.56 -8.03
N ILE A 227 -8.95 -20.02 -7.97
CA ILE A 227 -9.99 -19.42 -7.10
C ILE A 227 -9.61 -19.47 -5.62
N VAL A 228 -9.04 -20.59 -5.15
CA VAL A 228 -8.62 -20.69 -3.75
C VAL A 228 -7.49 -19.69 -3.45
N LEU A 229 -6.56 -19.53 -4.38
CA LEU A 229 -5.47 -18.57 -4.24
C LEU A 229 -5.98 -17.13 -4.24
N LEU A 230 -7.02 -16.81 -5.02
CA LEU A 230 -7.70 -15.52 -5.01
C LEU A 230 -8.31 -15.21 -3.63
N ILE A 231 -8.99 -16.20 -3.03
CA ILE A 231 -9.59 -16.07 -1.69
C ILE A 231 -8.49 -15.89 -0.63
N VAL A 232 -7.42 -16.69 -0.72
CA VAL A 232 -6.25 -16.56 0.16
C VAL A 232 -5.64 -15.16 0.03
N PHE A 233 -5.53 -14.63 -1.17
CA PHE A 233 -5.00 -13.30 -1.42
C PHE A 233 -5.89 -12.21 -0.80
N ALA A 234 -7.20 -12.25 -1.04
CA ALA A 234 -8.14 -11.31 -0.42
C ALA A 234 -8.08 -11.36 1.12
N ALA A 235 -7.97 -12.56 1.71
CA ALA A 235 -7.81 -12.74 3.14
C ALA A 235 -6.47 -12.17 3.66
N ALA A 236 -5.39 -12.35 2.91
CA ALA A 236 -4.08 -11.79 3.23
C ALA A 236 -4.10 -10.24 3.24
N GLU A 237 -4.84 -9.63 2.32
CA GLU A 237 -5.00 -8.18 2.25
C GLU A 237 -5.87 -7.62 3.40
N ILE A 238 -6.85 -8.40 3.89
CA ILE A 238 -7.55 -8.06 5.15
C ILE A 238 -6.57 -8.03 6.32
N VAL A 239 -5.64 -9.00 6.38
CA VAL A 239 -4.61 -9.06 7.43
C VAL A 239 -3.66 -7.86 7.34
N GLU A 240 -3.14 -7.53 6.14
CA GLU A 240 -2.24 -6.40 5.94
C GLU A 240 -2.92 -5.07 6.30
N GLY A 241 -4.16 -4.84 5.82
CA GLY A 241 -4.95 -3.67 6.17
C GLY A 241 -5.28 -3.58 7.67
N GLY A 242 -5.49 -4.73 8.30
CA GLY A 242 -5.68 -4.84 9.75
C GLY A 242 -4.46 -4.37 10.54
N VAL A 243 -3.28 -4.84 10.18
CA VAL A 243 -2.00 -4.43 10.79
C VAL A 243 -1.77 -2.93 10.62
N ASP A 244 -1.91 -2.41 9.40
CA ASP A 244 -1.61 -1.02 9.07
C ASP A 244 -2.58 -0.02 9.72
N THR A 245 -3.83 -0.41 9.92
CA THR A 245 -4.85 0.50 10.44
C THR A 245 -5.00 0.41 11.96
N TRP A 246 -4.98 -0.80 12.52
CA TRP A 246 -5.41 -1.06 13.88
C TRP A 246 -4.28 -1.33 14.87
N GLY A 247 -3.11 -1.74 14.41
CA GLY A 247 -2.00 -2.11 15.31
C GLY A 247 -1.54 -0.94 16.17
N VAL A 248 -1.16 0.20 15.57
CA VAL A 248 -0.74 1.38 16.35
C VAL A 248 -1.89 1.94 17.18
N LEU A 249 -3.12 1.88 16.66
CA LEU A 249 -4.31 2.30 17.42
C LEU A 249 -4.46 1.46 18.69
N PHE A 250 -4.30 0.15 18.62
CA PHE A 250 -4.35 -0.73 19.79
C PHE A 250 -3.29 -0.38 20.83
N LEU A 251 -2.03 -0.21 20.41
CA LEU A 251 -0.96 0.19 21.34
C LEU A 251 -1.32 1.51 22.07
N ARG A 252 -1.81 2.50 21.34
CA ARG A 252 -2.05 3.84 21.86
C ARG A 252 -3.31 3.93 22.72
N THR A 253 -4.38 3.22 22.36
CA THR A 253 -5.67 3.34 23.05
C THR A 253 -5.89 2.29 24.13
N HIS A 254 -5.38 1.07 23.94
CA HIS A 254 -5.57 -0.03 24.88
C HIS A 254 -4.44 -0.14 25.88
N LEU A 255 -3.19 0.04 25.44
CA LEU A 255 -2.00 -0.05 26.30
C LEU A 255 -1.42 1.30 26.70
N ALA A 256 -2.08 2.40 26.36
CA ALA A 256 -1.66 3.76 26.66
C ALA A 256 -0.21 4.09 26.21
N ALA A 257 0.24 3.46 25.13
CA ALA A 257 1.55 3.71 24.54
C ALA A 257 1.64 5.15 24.03
N THR A 258 2.82 5.76 24.14
CA THR A 258 3.04 7.06 23.52
C THR A 258 3.03 6.97 21.99
N ALA A 259 2.79 8.09 21.32
CA ALA A 259 2.81 8.14 19.85
C ALA A 259 4.16 7.68 19.29
N LEU A 260 5.26 8.02 19.96
CA LEU A 260 6.61 7.61 19.54
C LEU A 260 6.82 6.10 19.69
N VAL A 261 6.30 5.47 20.74
CA VAL A 261 6.37 4.00 20.91
C VAL A 261 5.57 3.29 19.82
N GLY A 262 4.35 3.73 19.54
CA GLY A 262 3.55 3.19 18.43
C GLY A 262 4.24 3.38 17.07
N ALA A 263 4.77 4.56 16.81
CA ALA A 263 5.51 4.88 15.60
C ALA A 263 6.79 4.02 15.45
N SER A 264 7.51 3.75 16.54
CA SER A 264 8.71 2.92 16.53
C SER A 264 8.38 1.45 16.25
N ALA A 265 7.28 0.94 16.84
CA ALA A 265 6.81 -0.43 16.58
C ALA A 265 6.41 -0.61 15.12
N TYR A 266 5.60 0.30 14.58
CA TYR A 266 5.23 0.30 13.16
C TYR A 266 6.47 0.46 12.25
N GLY A 267 7.34 1.40 12.59
CA GLY A 267 8.58 1.65 11.86
C GLY A 267 9.52 0.43 11.83
N LEU A 268 9.59 -0.34 12.90
CA LEU A 268 10.33 -1.60 12.92
C LEU A 268 9.74 -2.61 11.93
N GLY A 269 8.42 -2.73 11.88
CA GLY A 269 7.71 -3.55 10.89
C GLY A 269 8.03 -3.11 9.45
N GLN A 270 7.99 -1.80 9.17
CA GLN A 270 8.38 -1.26 7.86
C GLN A 270 9.86 -1.53 7.55
N GLY A 271 10.75 -1.47 8.56
CA GLY A 271 12.16 -1.86 8.42
C GLY A 271 12.31 -3.34 8.01
N ILE A 272 11.57 -4.25 8.62
CA ILE A 272 11.55 -5.66 8.24
C ILE A 272 11.01 -5.80 6.80
N ALA A 273 9.96 -5.08 6.43
CA ALA A 273 9.41 -5.07 5.07
C ALA A 273 10.43 -4.59 4.02
N ILE A 274 11.23 -3.56 4.34
CA ILE A 274 12.30 -3.07 3.47
C ILE A 274 13.36 -4.16 3.28
N LEU A 275 13.76 -4.82 4.36
CA LEU A 275 14.77 -5.90 4.29
C LEU A 275 14.23 -7.11 3.50
N THR A 276 13.00 -7.54 3.75
CA THR A 276 12.40 -8.68 3.05
C THR A 276 12.18 -8.40 1.56
N ARG A 277 11.72 -7.21 1.20
CA ARG A 277 11.53 -6.79 -0.20
C ARG A 277 12.86 -6.48 -0.90
N GLY A 278 13.84 -5.90 -0.19
CA GLY A 278 15.15 -5.52 -0.74
C GLY A 278 16.12 -6.70 -0.89
N LEU A 279 16.22 -7.53 0.15
CA LEU A 279 17.10 -8.70 0.17
C LEU A 279 16.41 -9.97 -0.36
N GLY A 280 15.07 -9.98 -0.30
CA GLY A 280 14.26 -11.16 -0.54
C GLY A 280 14.13 -11.58 -2.01
N GLY A 281 14.37 -10.68 -2.99
CA GLY A 281 14.19 -11.02 -4.39
C GLY A 281 14.91 -12.32 -4.80
N PRO A 282 16.23 -12.44 -4.58
CA PRO A 282 16.96 -13.68 -4.87
C PRO A 282 16.72 -14.83 -3.88
N SER A 283 16.48 -14.51 -2.60
CA SER A 283 16.33 -15.51 -1.53
C SER A 283 14.92 -16.07 -1.46
N LEU A 284 13.89 -15.23 -1.65
CA LEU A 284 12.49 -15.65 -1.74
C LEU A 284 12.24 -16.52 -2.98
N GLY A 285 12.94 -16.25 -4.08
CA GLY A 285 12.91 -17.13 -5.26
C GLY A 285 13.42 -18.55 -4.98
N ARG A 286 14.32 -18.73 -4.01
CA ARG A 286 14.81 -20.05 -3.59
C ARG A 286 13.83 -20.79 -2.67
N ILE A 287 13.14 -20.05 -1.81
CA ILE A 287 12.18 -20.62 -0.84
C ILE A 287 10.87 -21.02 -1.55
N GLY A 288 10.55 -20.33 -2.64
CA GLY A 288 9.30 -20.49 -3.37
C GLY A 288 8.13 -19.72 -2.73
N PRO A 289 7.13 -19.33 -3.55
CA PRO A 289 6.04 -18.47 -3.11
C PRO A 289 5.19 -19.11 -2.01
N ARG A 290 4.94 -20.41 -2.10
CA ARG A 290 4.13 -21.16 -1.12
C ARG A 290 4.73 -21.11 0.30
N LEU A 291 6.00 -21.51 0.46
CA LEU A 291 6.66 -21.49 1.78
C LEU A 291 6.84 -20.08 2.29
N GLY A 292 7.08 -19.11 1.40
CA GLY A 292 7.16 -17.69 1.76
C GLY A 292 5.84 -17.19 2.34
N VAL A 293 4.69 -17.50 1.71
CA VAL A 293 3.36 -17.10 2.22
C VAL A 293 3.03 -17.82 3.53
N ILE A 294 3.34 -19.12 3.66
CA ILE A 294 3.15 -19.84 4.93
C ILE A 294 3.95 -19.20 6.06
N ALA A 295 5.22 -18.89 5.84
CA ALA A 295 6.07 -18.27 6.84
C ALA A 295 5.60 -16.86 7.20
N GLY A 296 5.23 -16.06 6.19
CA GLY A 296 4.71 -14.71 6.39
C GLY A 296 3.37 -14.71 7.13
N ALA A 297 2.44 -15.57 6.74
CA ALA A 297 1.13 -15.69 7.39
C ALA A 297 1.25 -16.26 8.81
N GLY A 298 2.15 -17.22 9.03
CA GLY A 298 2.49 -17.70 10.36
C GLY A 298 3.08 -16.61 11.25
N GLY A 299 4.00 -15.80 10.70
CA GLY A 299 4.56 -14.63 11.38
C GLY A 299 3.50 -13.57 11.69
N ALA A 300 2.62 -13.26 10.72
CA ALA A 300 1.50 -12.34 10.93
C ALA A 300 0.52 -12.85 12.00
N CYS A 301 0.17 -14.13 11.96
CA CYS A 301 -0.68 -14.77 12.96
C CYS A 301 -0.06 -14.67 14.37
N ALA A 302 1.19 -15.08 14.51
CA ALA A 302 1.90 -15.04 15.80
C ALA A 302 2.05 -13.59 16.29
N GLY A 303 2.39 -12.66 15.40
CA GLY A 303 2.55 -11.25 15.72
C GLY A 303 1.25 -10.61 16.21
N LEU A 304 0.16 -10.78 15.46
CA LEU A 304 -1.16 -10.25 15.84
C LEU A 304 -1.69 -10.87 17.12
N ALA A 305 -1.51 -12.20 17.30
CA ALA A 305 -1.90 -12.87 18.54
C ALA A 305 -1.10 -12.34 19.73
N LEU A 306 0.21 -12.17 19.57
CA LEU A 306 1.07 -11.56 20.58
C LEU A 306 0.62 -10.14 20.92
N GLU A 307 0.33 -9.32 19.90
CA GLU A 307 -0.16 -7.96 20.06
C GLU A 307 -1.48 -7.94 20.84
N ALA A 308 -2.48 -8.73 20.40
CA ALA A 308 -3.82 -8.79 21.00
C ALA A 308 -3.83 -9.25 22.46
N LEU A 309 -2.88 -10.12 22.86
CA LEU A 309 -2.77 -10.68 24.20
C LEU A 309 -1.75 -9.93 25.08
N ALA A 310 -1.02 -8.97 24.53
CA ALA A 310 0.02 -8.28 25.26
C ALA A 310 -0.55 -7.39 26.37
N SER A 311 0.12 -7.43 27.53
CA SER A 311 -0.16 -6.56 28.68
C SER A 311 0.78 -5.33 28.75
N THR A 312 1.78 -5.26 27.89
CA THR A 312 2.74 -4.16 27.85
C THR A 312 2.92 -3.61 26.45
N PRO A 313 3.16 -2.29 26.29
CA PRO A 313 3.40 -1.69 24.97
C PRO A 313 4.59 -2.30 24.21
N LEU A 314 5.62 -2.71 24.94
CA LEU A 314 6.82 -3.31 24.34
C LEU A 314 6.48 -4.64 23.67
N LEU A 315 5.77 -5.52 24.38
CA LEU A 315 5.39 -6.83 23.87
C LEU A 315 4.44 -6.70 22.68
N ALA A 316 3.45 -5.80 22.79
CA ALA A 316 2.53 -5.51 21.68
C ALA A 316 3.27 -4.93 20.47
N GLY A 317 4.25 -4.05 20.70
CA GLY A 317 5.08 -3.47 19.67
C GLY A 317 5.91 -4.51 18.90
N PHE A 318 6.46 -5.50 19.59
CA PHE A 318 7.10 -6.66 18.94
C PHE A 318 6.10 -7.48 18.13
N GLY A 319 4.89 -7.69 18.67
CA GLY A 319 3.80 -8.35 17.96
C GLY A 319 3.46 -7.61 16.65
N LEU A 320 3.25 -6.30 16.72
CA LEU A 320 2.98 -5.44 15.56
C LEU A 320 4.10 -5.51 14.52
N ALA A 321 5.37 -5.39 14.96
CA ALA A 321 6.51 -5.44 14.06
C ALA A 321 6.62 -6.80 13.35
N LEU A 322 6.38 -7.90 14.06
CA LEU A 322 6.37 -9.24 13.48
C LEU A 322 5.21 -9.42 12.51
N ALA A 323 4.02 -8.91 12.86
CA ALA A 323 2.83 -8.96 12.00
C ALA A 323 3.04 -8.17 10.70
N ALA A 324 3.54 -6.93 10.80
CA ALA A 324 3.82 -6.07 9.64
C ALA A 324 4.92 -6.67 8.74
N GLY A 325 5.98 -7.20 9.33
CA GLY A 325 7.03 -7.90 8.59
C GLY A 325 6.53 -9.15 7.88
N GLY A 326 5.67 -9.94 8.54
CA GLY A 326 5.07 -11.16 7.97
C GLY A 326 4.09 -10.88 6.85
N SER A 327 3.21 -9.87 6.99
CA SER A 327 2.22 -9.52 5.97
C SER A 327 2.86 -8.87 4.73
N SER A 328 3.95 -8.16 4.88
CA SER A 328 4.61 -7.40 3.80
C SER A 328 5.01 -8.22 2.56
N ILE A 329 5.11 -9.54 2.68
CA ILE A 329 5.52 -10.43 1.60
C ILE A 329 4.34 -10.99 0.79
N PHE A 330 3.10 -10.83 1.22
CA PHE A 330 1.92 -11.43 0.57
C PHE A 330 1.77 -10.94 -0.87
N TRP A 331 1.65 -9.63 -1.03
CA TRP A 331 1.48 -9.03 -2.34
C TRP A 331 2.57 -9.44 -3.35
N PRO A 332 3.87 -9.22 -3.08
CA PRO A 332 4.90 -9.51 -4.07
C PRO A 332 5.02 -11.00 -4.41
N LEU A 333 4.87 -11.91 -3.42
CA LEU A 333 5.00 -13.34 -3.67
C LEU A 333 3.82 -13.91 -4.43
N LEU A 334 2.59 -13.53 -4.04
CA LEU A 334 1.39 -14.04 -4.69
C LEU A 334 1.25 -13.50 -6.10
N MET A 335 1.55 -12.21 -6.33
CA MET A 335 1.54 -11.62 -7.67
C MET A 335 2.60 -12.22 -8.59
N ALA A 336 3.82 -12.43 -8.09
CA ALA A 336 4.87 -13.10 -8.86
C ALA A 336 4.47 -14.52 -9.23
N HIS A 337 3.86 -15.28 -8.31
CA HIS A 337 3.40 -16.63 -8.56
C HIS A 337 2.29 -16.67 -9.60
N VAL A 338 1.24 -15.88 -9.40
CA VAL A 338 0.08 -15.82 -10.30
C VAL A 338 0.50 -15.44 -11.73
N SER A 339 1.44 -14.50 -11.88
CA SER A 339 1.93 -14.09 -13.19
C SER A 339 2.65 -15.21 -13.97
N THR A 340 3.12 -16.26 -13.27
CA THR A 340 3.84 -17.39 -13.90
C THR A 340 2.94 -18.59 -14.19
N VAL A 341 1.85 -18.80 -13.44
CA VAL A 341 0.99 -19.99 -13.55
C VAL A 341 -0.32 -19.74 -14.29
N ALA A 342 -0.73 -18.48 -14.44
CA ALA A 342 -1.98 -18.15 -15.10
C ALA A 342 -1.90 -18.32 -16.62
N SER A 343 -2.95 -18.87 -17.22
CA SER A 343 -3.09 -18.97 -18.67
C SER A 343 -3.18 -17.60 -19.36
N ARG A 344 -3.71 -16.59 -18.65
CA ARG A 344 -3.80 -15.18 -19.08
C ARG A 344 -3.29 -14.26 -17.96
N PRO A 345 -1.96 -14.04 -17.87
CA PRO A 345 -1.35 -13.34 -16.75
C PRO A 345 -1.93 -11.95 -16.47
N THR A 346 -2.14 -11.12 -17.50
CA THR A 346 -2.65 -9.77 -17.36
C THR A 346 -4.05 -9.71 -16.74
N ALA A 347 -4.99 -10.50 -17.28
CA ALA A 347 -6.37 -10.55 -16.77
C ALA A 347 -6.40 -11.14 -15.36
N THR A 348 -5.58 -12.14 -15.09
CA THR A 348 -5.50 -12.79 -13.77
C THR A 348 -4.90 -11.86 -12.72
N VAL A 349 -3.80 -11.18 -13.01
CA VAL A 349 -3.20 -10.18 -12.11
C VAL A 349 -4.19 -9.06 -11.81
N SER A 350 -4.94 -8.59 -12.82
CA SER A 350 -5.99 -7.57 -12.61
C SER A 350 -7.10 -8.06 -11.67
N ALA A 351 -7.54 -9.31 -11.81
CA ALA A 351 -8.56 -9.89 -10.94
C ALA A 351 -8.05 -10.07 -9.49
N PHE A 352 -6.79 -10.49 -9.32
CA PHE A 352 -6.15 -10.59 -8.01
C PHE A 352 -5.99 -9.21 -7.37
N THR A 353 -5.55 -8.21 -8.12
CA THR A 353 -5.46 -6.83 -7.65
C THR A 353 -6.82 -6.33 -7.15
N ALA A 354 -7.90 -6.54 -7.92
CA ALA A 354 -9.24 -6.16 -7.51
C ALA A 354 -9.69 -6.89 -6.23
N ALA A 355 -9.43 -8.20 -6.13
CA ALA A 355 -9.75 -8.98 -4.93
C ALA A 355 -8.96 -8.51 -3.70
N GLY A 356 -7.68 -8.18 -3.87
CA GLY A 356 -6.85 -7.61 -2.81
C GLY A 356 -7.40 -6.28 -2.30
N TYR A 357 -7.71 -5.35 -3.19
CA TYR A 357 -8.34 -4.08 -2.81
C TYR A 357 -9.67 -4.29 -2.09
N LEU A 358 -10.52 -5.21 -2.56
CA LEU A 358 -11.77 -5.54 -1.88
C LEU A 358 -11.52 -6.13 -0.48
N GLY A 359 -10.52 -7.00 -0.33
CA GLY A 359 -10.11 -7.53 0.96
C GLY A 359 -9.69 -6.41 1.92
N TRP A 360 -8.78 -5.56 1.48
CA TRP A 360 -8.28 -4.44 2.27
C TRP A 360 -9.39 -3.46 2.68
N VAL A 361 -10.27 -3.10 1.73
CA VAL A 361 -11.44 -2.22 1.97
C VAL A 361 -12.43 -2.86 2.95
N ALA A 362 -12.72 -4.15 2.81
CA ALA A 362 -13.66 -4.84 3.68
C ALA A 362 -13.09 -5.07 5.09
N GLY A 363 -11.78 -5.26 5.21
CA GLY A 363 -11.11 -5.52 6.49
C GLY A 363 -11.30 -4.41 7.51
N ALA A 364 -11.14 -3.15 7.09
CA ALA A 364 -11.20 -2.02 8.01
C ALA A 364 -12.55 -1.88 8.75
N PRO A 365 -13.73 -1.87 8.10
CA PRO A 365 -15.01 -1.79 8.81
C PRO A 365 -15.35 -3.07 9.58
N ILE A 366 -14.96 -4.25 9.10
CA ILE A 366 -15.20 -5.52 9.81
C ILE A 366 -14.45 -5.50 11.14
N ILE A 367 -13.16 -5.17 11.14
CA ILE A 367 -12.35 -5.10 12.36
C ILE A 367 -12.86 -3.99 13.27
N GLY A 368 -13.23 -2.83 12.72
CA GLY A 368 -13.80 -1.72 13.47
C GLY A 368 -15.13 -2.07 14.16
N LEU A 369 -16.01 -2.82 13.50
CA LEU A 369 -17.25 -3.30 14.08
C LEU A 369 -17.00 -4.34 15.21
N LEU A 370 -16.04 -5.25 15.01
CA LEU A 370 -15.61 -6.17 16.04
C LEU A 370 -15.02 -5.42 17.24
N ALA A 371 -14.25 -4.36 16.98
CA ALA A 371 -13.65 -3.52 18.02
C ALA A 371 -14.70 -2.77 18.85
N ASP A 372 -15.73 -2.20 18.22
CA ASP A 372 -16.82 -1.50 18.91
C ASP A 372 -17.66 -2.46 19.75
N THR A 373 -17.82 -3.73 19.34
CA THR A 373 -18.68 -4.71 20.02
C THR A 373 -17.96 -5.50 21.12
N TRP A 374 -16.73 -5.91 20.87
CA TRP A 374 -15.97 -6.83 21.76
C TRP A 374 -14.57 -6.33 22.13
N GLY A 375 -14.22 -5.13 21.69
CA GLY A 375 -12.92 -4.52 21.92
C GLY A 375 -11.90 -4.84 20.81
N LEU A 376 -10.95 -3.92 20.66
CA LEU A 376 -9.96 -3.97 19.57
C LEU A 376 -9.04 -5.20 19.65
N GLY A 377 -8.77 -5.72 20.84
CA GLY A 377 -8.02 -6.98 21.03
C GLY A 377 -8.70 -8.17 20.37
N VAL A 378 -10.05 -8.23 20.40
CA VAL A 378 -10.83 -9.29 19.72
C VAL A 378 -10.72 -9.10 18.19
N GLY A 379 -10.81 -7.86 17.70
CA GLY A 379 -10.62 -7.55 16.27
C GLY A 379 -9.26 -8.03 15.76
N LEU A 380 -8.18 -7.74 16.49
CA LEU A 380 -6.84 -8.21 16.17
C LEU A 380 -6.71 -9.75 16.29
N GLY A 381 -7.35 -10.36 17.30
CA GLY A 381 -7.38 -11.81 17.46
C GLY A 381 -8.07 -12.54 16.30
N VAL A 382 -9.19 -11.99 15.79
CA VAL A 382 -9.86 -12.50 14.60
C VAL A 382 -8.97 -12.35 13.37
N THR A 383 -8.28 -11.23 13.25
CA THR A 383 -7.31 -11.00 12.15
C THR A 383 -6.12 -11.98 12.24
N ALA A 384 -5.65 -12.29 13.46
CA ALA A 384 -4.63 -13.31 13.69
C ALA A 384 -5.12 -14.70 13.25
N ALA A 385 -6.36 -15.06 13.61
CA ALA A 385 -6.96 -16.32 13.18
C ALA A 385 -7.10 -16.41 11.65
N LEU A 386 -7.44 -15.31 10.99
CA LEU A 386 -7.49 -15.24 9.53
C LEU A 386 -6.09 -15.46 8.92
N ALA A 387 -5.04 -14.85 9.48
CA ALA A 387 -3.67 -15.08 9.03
C ALA A 387 -3.25 -16.56 9.23
N GLY A 388 -3.62 -17.17 10.35
CA GLY A 388 -3.43 -18.61 10.61
C GLY A 388 -4.15 -19.48 9.58
N LEU A 389 -5.38 -19.11 9.19
CA LEU A 389 -6.15 -19.81 8.16
C LEU A 389 -5.46 -19.70 6.79
N VAL A 390 -4.94 -18.52 6.42
CA VAL A 390 -4.14 -18.33 5.21
C VAL A 390 -2.93 -19.28 5.20
N ALA A 391 -2.17 -19.34 6.30
CA ALA A 391 -1.04 -20.26 6.43
C ALA A 391 -1.46 -21.74 6.29
N ALA A 392 -2.55 -22.15 6.95
CA ALA A 392 -3.07 -23.51 6.90
C ALA A 392 -3.55 -23.90 5.51
N LEU A 393 -4.30 -23.02 4.82
CA LEU A 393 -4.77 -23.28 3.45
C LEU A 393 -3.60 -23.46 2.48
N MET A 394 -2.57 -22.63 2.60
CA MET A 394 -1.35 -22.75 1.79
C MET A 394 -0.53 -24.00 2.15
N ALA A 395 -0.58 -24.47 3.39
CA ALA A 395 0.10 -25.69 3.83
C ALA A 395 -0.56 -26.97 3.28
N VAL A 396 -1.90 -27.01 3.25
CA VAL A 396 -2.69 -28.17 2.78
C VAL A 396 -2.66 -28.30 1.26
N LYS A 397 -2.78 -27.21 0.54
CA LYS A 397 -2.81 -27.18 -0.93
C LYS A 397 -1.38 -27.29 -1.51
N ARG A 398 -0.91 -28.55 -1.73
CA ARG A 398 0.45 -28.83 -2.25
C ARG A 398 0.66 -28.47 -3.72
N HIS A 399 -0.42 -28.20 -4.46
CA HIS A 399 -0.39 -27.94 -5.92
C HIS A 399 -0.62 -26.46 -6.25
N LEU A 400 -0.56 -25.57 -5.25
CA LEU A 400 -0.61 -24.11 -5.43
C LEU A 400 0.78 -23.52 -5.45
#